data_893e8998e113b0c1b0e8f799aac96f60
#
_entry.id   893e8998e113b0c1b0e8f799aac96f60
#
_cell.length_a   1.000
_cell.length_b   1.000
_cell.length_c   1.000
_cell.angle_alpha   90.00
_cell.angle_beta   90.00
_cell.angle_gamma   90.00
#
_symmetry.space_group_name_H-M   'P 1'
#
loop_
_entity.id
_entity.type
_entity.pdbx_description
1 polymer ?
#
loop_
_entity_poly.entity_id
_entity_poly.type
_entity_poly.pdbx_seq_one_letter_code
_entity_poly.pdbx_strand_id
1 'polypeptide(L)'
;YMRVAKNNTAFRVMITSQFVNNLGSSFFNIVFLVYAATLPNKTLSVTLVAFTEILPTLFSIIVGNFADKTKHHLRSWSIARLSQSIIFLIITVILIFFDGQFWSFLILLLLVFVSSVVGSYSNLLMKPVSRFILSDSDLQEAMSLEQTVSVAVNLIGGFSGVALLGI
;
A
#
# COMPACT_ATOMS: atom_id res chain seq x y z
N TYR A 1 16.89 -19.02 -5.04
CA TYR A 1 15.92 -17.91 -4.84
C TYR A 1 14.90 -18.10 -3.70
N MET A 2 14.83 -19.28 -3.06
CA MET A 2 13.90 -19.53 -1.93
C MET A 2 14.61 -19.89 -0.63
N ARG A 3 15.92 -19.85 -0.58
CA ARG A 3 16.71 -20.31 0.58
C ARG A 3 16.52 -19.38 1.78
N VAL A 4 16.55 -18.08 1.56
CA VAL A 4 16.38 -17.05 2.60
C VAL A 4 14.99 -17.11 3.23
N ALA A 5 13.94 -17.17 2.41
CA ALA A 5 12.55 -17.27 2.90
C ALA A 5 12.29 -18.59 3.64
N LYS A 6 13.01 -19.67 3.30
CA LYS A 6 12.85 -20.98 3.95
C LYS A 6 13.53 -21.02 5.31
N ASN A 7 14.66 -20.35 5.48
CA ASN A 7 15.50 -20.44 6.68
C ASN A 7 15.24 -19.33 7.70
N ASN A 8 14.64 -18.19 7.30
CA ASN A 8 14.39 -17.06 8.19
C ASN A 8 12.88 -16.79 8.33
N THR A 9 12.31 -17.17 9.47
CA THR A 9 10.88 -17.02 9.76
C THR A 9 10.47 -15.53 9.82
N ALA A 10 11.32 -14.65 10.36
CA ALA A 10 11.01 -13.22 10.44
C ALA A 10 10.92 -12.60 9.04
N PHE A 11 11.86 -12.95 8.15
CA PHE A 11 11.82 -12.50 6.76
C PHE A 11 10.60 -13.04 6.01
N ARG A 12 10.24 -14.31 6.22
CA ARG A 12 9.04 -14.89 5.62
C ARG A 12 7.77 -14.16 6.04
N VAL A 13 7.60 -13.87 7.32
CA VAL A 13 6.46 -13.09 7.84
C VAL A 13 6.42 -11.70 7.22
N MET A 14 7.58 -11.05 7.10
CA MET A 14 7.69 -9.72 6.51
C MET A 14 7.27 -9.72 5.03
N ILE A 15 7.77 -10.64 4.22
CA ILE A 15 7.42 -10.76 2.79
C ILE A 15 5.94 -11.11 2.62
N THR A 16 5.39 -12.03 3.42
CA THR A 16 3.97 -12.39 3.36
C THR A 16 3.09 -11.20 3.73
N SER A 17 3.45 -10.45 4.77
CA SER A 17 2.76 -9.22 5.16
C SER A 17 2.78 -8.18 4.03
N GLN A 18 3.92 -8.02 3.37
CA GLN A 18 4.08 -7.11 2.22
C GLN A 18 3.19 -7.55 1.04
N PHE A 19 3.21 -8.84 0.72
CA PHE A 19 2.38 -9.40 -0.36
C PHE A 19 0.89 -9.16 -0.11
N VAL A 20 0.40 -9.53 1.08
CA VAL A 20 -1.01 -9.35 1.46
C VAL A 20 -1.41 -7.88 1.45
N ASN A 21 -0.54 -7.00 1.99
CA ASN A 21 -0.80 -5.57 1.99
C ASN A 21 -0.86 -4.98 0.58
N ASN A 22 0.08 -5.35 -0.29
CA ASN A 22 0.11 -4.84 -1.67
C ASN A 22 -1.10 -5.33 -2.47
N LEU A 23 -1.49 -6.60 -2.30
CA LEU A 23 -2.71 -7.14 -2.89
C LEU A 23 -3.94 -6.37 -2.40
N GLY A 24 -4.09 -6.21 -1.08
CA GLY A 24 -5.19 -5.46 -0.48
C GLY A 24 -5.28 -4.03 -1.01
N SER A 25 -4.14 -3.32 -1.07
CA SER A 25 -4.08 -1.96 -1.62
C SER A 25 -4.46 -1.92 -3.10
N SER A 26 -4.00 -2.89 -3.90
CA SER A 26 -4.29 -2.95 -5.33
C SER A 26 -5.78 -3.18 -5.59
N PHE A 27 -6.40 -4.14 -4.90
CA PHE A 27 -7.84 -4.36 -4.98
C PHE A 27 -8.64 -3.15 -4.48
N PHE A 28 -8.21 -2.55 -3.39
CA PHE A 28 -8.86 -1.37 -2.85
C PHE A 28 -8.86 -0.20 -3.85
N ASN A 29 -7.74 0.08 -4.51
CA ASN A 29 -7.63 1.15 -5.50
C ASN A 29 -8.63 0.94 -6.66
N ILE A 30 -8.80 -0.30 -7.12
CA ILE A 30 -9.77 -0.64 -8.16
C ILE A 30 -11.20 -0.40 -7.68
N VAL A 31 -11.55 -0.93 -6.50
CA VAL A 31 -12.90 -0.75 -5.92
C VAL A 31 -13.20 0.74 -5.73
N PHE A 32 -12.22 1.50 -5.26
CA PHE A 32 -12.39 2.93 -5.03
C PHE A 32 -12.53 3.72 -6.34
N LEU A 33 -11.82 3.34 -7.40
CA LEU A 33 -11.97 3.93 -8.72
C LEU A 33 -13.37 3.62 -9.31
N VAL A 34 -13.84 2.39 -9.19
CA VAL A 34 -15.18 1.98 -9.63
C VAL A 34 -16.25 2.75 -8.84
N TYR A 35 -16.09 2.86 -7.51
CA TYR A 35 -16.99 3.64 -6.68
C TYR A 35 -17.04 5.11 -7.11
N ALA A 36 -15.89 5.74 -7.36
CA ALA A 36 -15.83 7.11 -7.87
C ALA A 36 -16.58 7.29 -9.21
N ALA A 37 -16.57 6.26 -10.06
CA ALA A 37 -17.28 6.27 -11.35
C ALA A 37 -18.81 6.14 -11.20
N THR A 38 -19.34 5.71 -10.05
CA THR A 38 -20.78 5.65 -9.77
C THR A 38 -21.37 6.96 -9.28
N LEU A 39 -20.52 7.90 -8.84
CA LEU A 39 -20.95 9.18 -8.30
C LEU A 39 -21.50 10.13 -9.38
N PRO A 40 -22.39 11.09 -9.02
CA PRO A 40 -23.01 12.01 -9.99
C PRO A 40 -22.02 12.78 -10.87
N ASN A 41 -20.87 13.17 -10.30
CA ASN A 41 -19.79 13.89 -10.98
C ASN A 41 -18.62 12.93 -11.34
N LYS A 42 -18.88 11.91 -12.15
CA LYS A 42 -17.93 10.85 -12.50
C LYS A 42 -16.53 11.35 -12.86
N THR A 43 -16.45 12.29 -13.81
CA THR A 43 -15.17 12.81 -14.30
C THR A 43 -14.36 13.44 -13.18
N LEU A 44 -14.99 14.28 -12.37
CA LEU A 44 -14.32 14.95 -11.25
C LEU A 44 -13.88 13.94 -10.19
N SER A 45 -14.75 13.00 -9.83
CA SER A 45 -14.46 11.99 -8.81
C SER A 45 -13.31 11.07 -9.22
N VAL A 46 -13.32 10.58 -10.46
CA VAL A 46 -12.23 9.74 -11.01
C VAL A 46 -10.92 10.51 -11.10
N THR A 47 -10.97 11.78 -11.52
CA THR A 47 -9.77 12.63 -11.56
C THR A 47 -9.19 12.87 -10.17
N LEU A 48 -10.03 13.09 -9.16
CA LEU A 48 -9.59 13.26 -7.78
C LEU A 48 -8.94 11.98 -7.22
N VAL A 49 -9.48 10.80 -7.53
CA VAL A 49 -8.86 9.52 -7.15
C VAL A 49 -7.49 9.39 -7.81
N ALA A 50 -7.37 9.59 -9.12
CA ALA A 50 -6.12 9.50 -9.83
C ALA A 50 -5.07 10.51 -9.28
N PHE A 51 -5.50 11.73 -8.96
CA PHE A 51 -4.65 12.72 -8.35
C PHE A 51 -4.16 12.30 -6.96
N THR A 52 -5.05 11.71 -6.15
CA THR A 52 -4.72 11.19 -4.81
C THR A 52 -3.69 10.06 -4.86
N GLU A 53 -3.67 9.25 -5.91
CA GLU A 53 -2.68 8.18 -6.11
C GLU A 53 -1.28 8.74 -6.46
N ILE A 54 -1.20 9.86 -7.17
CA ILE A 54 0.06 10.48 -7.58
C ILE A 54 0.67 11.32 -6.44
N LEU A 55 -0.16 11.96 -5.62
CA LEU A 55 0.26 12.86 -4.55
C LEU A 55 1.33 12.26 -3.61
N PRO A 56 1.25 11.02 -3.11
CA PRO A 56 2.25 10.43 -2.23
C PRO A 56 3.64 10.38 -2.85
N THR A 57 3.73 10.27 -4.17
CA THR A 57 5.00 10.29 -4.90
C THR A 57 5.69 11.67 -4.79
N LEU A 58 4.92 12.76 -4.82
CA LEU A 58 5.45 14.11 -4.61
C LEU A 58 5.96 14.32 -3.18
N PHE A 59 5.31 13.69 -2.21
CA PHE A 59 5.72 13.73 -0.81
C PHE A 59 6.82 12.72 -0.47
N SER A 60 7.26 11.88 -1.39
CA SER A 60 8.24 10.83 -1.15
C SER A 60 9.56 11.34 -0.58
N ILE A 61 10.01 12.53 -0.97
CA ILE A 61 11.23 13.16 -0.44
C ILE A 61 11.07 13.49 1.04
N ILE A 62 9.93 14.04 1.43
CA ILE A 62 9.63 14.39 2.82
C ILE A 62 9.52 13.12 3.66
N VAL A 63 8.76 12.14 3.15
CA VAL A 63 8.56 10.84 3.79
C VAL A 63 9.89 10.09 3.93
N GLY A 64 10.77 10.17 2.91
CA GLY A 64 12.12 9.61 2.94
C GLY A 64 12.97 10.20 4.07
N ASN A 65 12.97 11.52 4.21
CA ASN A 65 13.72 12.18 5.30
C ASN A 65 13.21 11.76 6.70
N PHE A 66 11.90 11.52 6.86
CA PHE A 66 11.35 10.96 8.10
C PHE A 66 11.77 9.50 8.31
N ALA A 67 11.76 8.68 7.26
CA ALA A 67 12.19 7.29 7.33
C ALA A 67 13.67 7.18 7.71
N ASP A 68 14.54 8.02 7.13
CA ASP A 68 15.98 8.04 7.40
C ASP A 68 16.30 8.46 8.84
N LYS A 69 15.51 9.34 9.43
CA LYS A 69 15.67 9.80 10.82
C LYS A 69 15.09 8.82 11.85
N THR A 70 14.43 7.78 11.42
CA THR A 70 13.78 6.81 12.30
C THR A 70 14.83 5.93 13.00
N LYS A 71 14.83 5.92 14.33
CA LYS A 71 15.79 5.14 15.15
C LYS A 71 15.38 3.67 15.31
N HIS A 72 14.08 3.40 15.39
CA HIS A 72 13.53 2.06 15.66
C HIS A 72 12.75 1.53 14.45
N HIS A 73 13.46 1.13 13.39
CA HIS A 73 12.88 0.76 12.10
C HIS A 73 11.79 -0.33 12.19
N LEU A 74 12.06 -1.43 12.91
CA LEU A 74 11.10 -2.54 13.09
C LEU A 74 9.80 -2.09 13.76
N ARG A 75 9.91 -1.33 14.87
CA ARG A 75 8.75 -0.84 15.60
C ARG A 75 7.94 0.15 14.76
N SER A 76 8.62 1.08 14.11
CA SER A 76 7.97 2.08 13.25
C SER A 76 7.30 1.44 12.03
N TRP A 77 7.94 0.43 11.43
CA TRP A 77 7.36 -0.36 10.34
C TRP A 77 6.09 -1.09 10.80
N SER A 78 6.12 -1.76 11.95
CA SER A 78 4.95 -2.47 12.49
C SER A 78 3.80 -1.51 12.81
N ILE A 79 4.09 -0.35 13.43
CA ILE A 79 3.09 0.68 13.73
C ILE A 79 2.48 1.22 12.43
N ALA A 80 3.28 1.52 11.41
CA ALA A 80 2.79 2.00 10.12
C ALA A 80 1.85 0.98 9.46
N ARG A 81 2.19 -0.30 9.49
CA ARG A 81 1.33 -1.38 8.96
C ARG A 81 0.02 -1.51 9.72
N LEU A 82 0.08 -1.44 11.05
CA LEU A 82 -1.12 -1.49 11.88
C LEU A 82 -2.04 -0.29 11.62
N SER A 83 -1.46 0.92 11.56
CA SER A 83 -2.20 2.14 11.24
C SER A 83 -2.88 2.04 9.86
N GLN A 84 -2.19 1.52 8.86
CA GLN A 84 -2.75 1.31 7.53
C GLN A 84 -3.93 0.34 7.54
N SER A 85 -3.82 -0.76 8.30
CA SER A 85 -4.92 -1.72 8.47
C SER A 85 -6.14 -1.09 9.15
N ILE A 86 -5.93 -0.26 10.16
CA ILE A 86 -7.02 0.47 10.83
C ILE A 86 -7.69 1.45 9.86
N ILE A 87 -6.91 2.20 9.07
CA ILE A 87 -7.46 3.12 8.08
C ILE A 87 -8.31 2.37 7.06
N PHE A 88 -7.87 1.21 6.55
CA PHE A 88 -8.67 0.40 5.63
C PHE A 88 -9.97 -0.10 6.26
N LEU A 89 -9.96 -0.48 7.55
CA LEU A 89 -11.18 -0.84 8.26
C LEU A 89 -12.16 0.34 8.34
N ILE A 90 -11.67 1.54 8.67
CA ILE A 90 -12.50 2.76 8.73
C ILE A 90 -13.09 3.06 7.34
N ILE A 91 -12.29 2.99 6.28
CA ILE A 91 -12.74 3.19 4.91
C ILE A 91 -13.86 2.20 4.55
N THR A 92 -13.66 0.91 4.89
CA THR A 92 -14.67 -0.14 4.63
C THR A 92 -15.98 0.16 5.35
N VAL A 93 -15.92 0.58 6.61
CA VAL A 93 -17.13 0.97 7.38
C VAL A 93 -17.82 2.15 6.73
N ILE A 94 -17.08 3.19 6.32
CA ILE A 94 -17.66 4.37 5.65
C ILE A 94 -18.34 3.97 4.33
N LEU A 95 -17.71 3.11 3.52
CA LEU A 95 -18.30 2.63 2.26
C LEU A 95 -19.60 1.86 2.47
N ILE A 96 -19.71 1.08 3.57
CA ILE A 96 -20.93 0.29 3.84
C ILE A 96 -22.07 1.17 4.36
N PHE A 97 -21.78 2.13 5.23
CA PHE A 97 -22.84 2.87 5.96
C PHE A 97 -23.16 4.23 5.35
N PHE A 98 -22.28 4.84 4.58
CA PHE A 98 -22.44 6.22 4.06
C PHE A 98 -22.29 6.29 2.53
N ASP A 99 -22.82 5.28 1.84
CA ASP A 99 -22.75 5.21 0.38
C ASP A 99 -23.52 6.36 -0.31
N GLY A 100 -22.99 6.83 -1.44
CA GLY A 100 -23.62 7.79 -2.33
C GLY A 100 -23.55 9.26 -1.93
N GLN A 101 -22.93 9.63 -0.80
CA GLN A 101 -22.79 11.02 -0.39
C GLN A 101 -21.45 11.62 -0.82
N PHE A 102 -21.47 12.77 -1.47
CA PHE A 102 -20.24 13.45 -1.90
C PHE A 102 -19.29 13.81 -0.74
N TRP A 103 -19.82 14.15 0.42
CA TRP A 103 -19.01 14.41 1.61
C TRP A 103 -18.27 13.16 2.12
N SER A 104 -18.93 12.01 2.09
CA SER A 104 -18.31 10.72 2.41
C SER A 104 -17.17 10.41 1.46
N PHE A 105 -17.34 10.69 0.18
CA PHE A 105 -16.29 10.54 -0.82
C PHE A 105 -15.05 11.40 -0.54
N LEU A 106 -15.22 12.67 -0.12
CA LEU A 106 -14.10 13.53 0.26
C LEU A 106 -13.34 13.01 1.48
N ILE A 107 -14.06 12.51 2.48
CA ILE A 107 -13.45 11.86 3.65
C ILE A 107 -12.68 10.60 3.24
N LEU A 108 -13.24 9.79 2.35
CA LEU A 108 -12.57 8.62 1.81
C LEU A 108 -11.29 8.99 1.05
N LEU A 109 -11.31 10.02 0.20
CA LEU A 109 -10.12 10.54 -0.48
C LEU A 109 -9.01 10.92 0.50
N LEU A 110 -9.36 11.62 1.57
CA LEU A 110 -8.40 12.01 2.60
C LEU A 110 -7.79 10.77 3.30
N LEU A 111 -8.63 9.81 3.66
CA LEU A 111 -8.17 8.57 4.30
C LEU A 111 -7.28 7.73 3.37
N VAL A 112 -7.62 7.64 2.09
CA VAL A 112 -6.82 6.97 1.06
C VAL A 112 -5.47 7.67 0.92
N PHE A 113 -5.44 8.99 0.85
CA PHE A 113 -4.20 9.76 0.80
C PHE A 113 -3.31 9.49 2.02
N VAL A 114 -3.87 9.57 3.23
CA VAL A 114 -3.13 9.28 4.47
C VAL A 114 -2.61 7.84 4.47
N SER A 115 -3.45 6.87 4.08
CA SER A 115 -3.04 5.46 3.95
C SER A 115 -1.87 5.28 2.97
N SER A 116 -1.91 5.98 1.84
CA SER A 116 -0.85 5.92 0.81
C SER A 116 0.47 6.51 1.30
N VAL A 117 0.41 7.62 2.05
CA VAL A 117 1.60 8.22 2.69
C VAL A 117 2.21 7.28 3.74
N VAL A 118 1.37 6.69 4.59
CA VAL A 118 1.80 5.70 5.59
C VAL A 118 2.38 4.45 4.92
N GLY A 119 1.76 4.00 3.82
CA GLY A 119 2.26 2.90 3.00
C GLY A 119 3.64 3.19 2.41
N SER A 120 3.83 4.39 1.85
CA SER A 120 5.12 4.84 1.31
C SER A 120 6.20 4.89 2.40
N TYR A 121 5.88 5.41 3.57
CA TYR A 121 6.78 5.39 4.73
C TYR A 121 7.18 3.96 5.14
N SER A 122 6.20 3.06 5.23
CA SER A 122 6.44 1.66 5.56
C SER A 122 7.33 0.97 4.52
N ASN A 123 7.13 1.24 3.23
CA ASN A 123 7.95 0.69 2.14
C ASN A 123 9.40 1.21 2.19
N LEU A 124 9.61 2.47 2.54
CA LEU A 124 10.95 3.04 2.71
C LEU A 124 11.71 2.42 3.90
N LEU A 125 11.00 2.09 4.99
CA LEU A 125 11.58 1.39 6.13
C LEU A 125 11.93 -0.08 5.84
N MET A 126 11.40 -0.66 4.77
CA MET A 126 11.60 -2.08 4.47
C MET A 126 13.07 -2.43 4.25
N LYS A 127 13.83 -1.62 3.51
CA LYS A 127 15.27 -1.85 3.25
C LYS A 127 16.11 -1.90 4.54
N PRO A 128 16.03 -0.92 5.45
CA PRO A 128 16.75 -1.00 6.72
C PRO A 128 16.26 -2.13 7.61
N VAL A 129 14.96 -2.47 7.58
CA VAL A 129 14.41 -3.63 8.31
C VAL A 129 14.96 -4.94 7.77
N SER A 130 15.02 -5.11 6.45
CA SER A 130 15.61 -6.29 5.81
C SER A 130 17.08 -6.45 6.17
N ARG A 131 17.85 -5.37 6.18
CA ARG A 131 19.27 -5.36 6.63
C ARG A 131 19.46 -5.74 8.09
N PHE A 132 18.48 -5.44 8.93
CA PHE A 132 18.52 -5.81 10.35
C PHE A 132 18.22 -7.29 10.58
N ILE A 133 17.39 -7.90 9.73
CA ILE A 133 16.92 -9.28 9.87
C ILE A 133 17.82 -10.28 9.14
N LEU A 134 18.48 -9.85 8.05
CA LEU A 134 19.23 -10.70 7.14
C LEU A 134 20.74 -10.40 7.19
N SER A 135 21.54 -11.44 6.85
CA SER A 135 22.95 -11.27 6.58
C SER A 135 23.18 -10.58 5.23
N ASP A 136 24.34 -9.94 5.06
CA ASP A 136 24.69 -9.25 3.79
C ASP A 136 24.65 -10.18 2.57
N SER A 137 24.99 -11.46 2.73
CA SER A 137 24.93 -12.47 1.68
C SER A 137 23.51 -12.78 1.20
N ASP A 138 22.53 -12.67 2.11
CA ASP A 138 21.13 -13.01 1.84
C ASP A 138 20.31 -11.79 1.41
N LEU A 139 20.84 -10.57 1.60
CA LEU A 139 20.14 -9.33 1.34
C LEU A 139 19.80 -9.17 -0.16
N GLN A 140 20.71 -9.54 -1.06
CA GLN A 140 20.49 -9.43 -2.51
C GLN A 140 19.37 -10.37 -2.97
N GLU A 141 19.35 -11.61 -2.45
CA GLU A 141 18.26 -12.55 -2.75
C GLU A 141 16.92 -12.05 -2.20
N ALA A 142 16.92 -11.49 -0.99
CA ALA A 142 15.75 -10.91 -0.36
C ALA A 142 15.17 -9.74 -1.17
N MET A 143 16.02 -8.79 -1.60
CA MET A 143 15.60 -7.64 -2.41
C MET A 143 15.03 -8.08 -3.77
N SER A 144 15.58 -9.13 -4.37
CA SER A 144 15.06 -9.68 -5.62
C SER A 144 13.68 -10.31 -5.42
N LEU A 145 13.45 -11.01 -4.30
CA LEU A 145 12.15 -11.56 -3.94
C LEU A 145 11.12 -10.46 -3.68
N GLU A 146 11.49 -9.42 -2.92
CA GLU A 146 10.62 -8.25 -2.68
C GLU A 146 10.19 -7.60 -3.98
N GLN A 147 11.12 -7.39 -4.90
CA GLN A 147 10.83 -6.80 -6.21
C GLN A 147 9.92 -7.71 -7.05
N THR A 148 10.19 -9.01 -7.08
CA THR A 148 9.38 -9.99 -7.80
C THR A 148 7.94 -10.02 -7.27
N VAL A 149 7.78 -10.04 -5.95
CA VAL A 149 6.47 -9.99 -5.29
C VAL A 149 5.73 -8.70 -5.65
N SER A 150 6.40 -7.56 -5.61
CA SER A 150 5.81 -6.27 -5.97
C SER A 150 5.33 -6.23 -7.42
N VAL A 151 6.16 -6.69 -8.35
CA VAL A 151 5.80 -6.76 -9.78
C VAL A 151 4.63 -7.71 -10.01
N ALA A 152 4.64 -8.90 -9.38
CA ALA A 152 3.56 -9.87 -9.50
C ALA A 152 2.22 -9.29 -9.02
N VAL A 153 2.22 -8.60 -7.87
CA VAL A 153 1.01 -7.94 -7.32
C VAL A 153 0.51 -6.84 -8.24
N ASN A 154 1.40 -6.02 -8.80
CA ASN A 154 1.02 -4.94 -9.72
C ASN A 154 0.41 -5.50 -11.01
N LEU A 155 0.94 -6.61 -11.53
CA LEU A 155 0.37 -7.28 -12.69
C LEU A 155 -1.02 -7.85 -12.39
N ILE A 156 -1.17 -8.58 -11.28
CA ILE A 156 -2.46 -9.14 -10.85
C ILE A 156 -3.48 -8.01 -10.64
N GLY A 157 -3.09 -6.94 -9.97
CA GLY A 157 -3.94 -5.77 -9.76
C GLY A 157 -4.34 -5.11 -11.08
N GLY A 158 -3.39 -4.88 -11.98
CA GLY A 158 -3.66 -4.29 -13.29
C GLY A 158 -4.63 -5.13 -14.13
N PHE A 159 -4.43 -6.45 -14.22
CA PHE A 159 -5.33 -7.35 -14.94
C PHE A 159 -6.73 -7.41 -14.30
N SER A 160 -6.81 -7.43 -12.97
CA SER A 160 -8.10 -7.42 -12.26
C SER A 160 -8.87 -6.13 -12.51
N GLY A 161 -8.16 -4.98 -12.59
CA GLY A 161 -8.76 -3.68 -12.90
C GLY A 161 -9.36 -3.64 -14.30
N VAL A 162 -8.61 -4.11 -15.29
CA VAL A 162 -9.09 -4.18 -16.69
C VAL A 162 -10.29 -5.13 -16.82
N ALA A 163 -10.25 -6.28 -16.13
CA ALA A 163 -11.36 -7.23 -16.15
C ALA A 163 -12.65 -6.66 -15.53
N LEU A 164 -12.52 -5.87 -14.46
CA LEU A 164 -13.69 -5.22 -13.83
C LEU A 164 -14.24 -4.04 -14.64
N LEU A 165 -13.40 -3.35 -15.41
CA LEU A 165 -13.81 -2.23 -16.26
C LEU A 165 -14.32 -2.70 -17.64
N GLY A 166 -14.01 -3.93 -18.04
CA GLY A 166 -14.44 -4.54 -19.31
C GLY A 166 -15.80 -5.23 -19.26
N ILE A 167 -16.48 -5.16 -18.10
CA ILE A 167 -17.88 -5.57 -17.91
C ILE A 167 -18.74 -4.31 -17.80
#